data_b2954550b7539e027f994ca2f7c3b285
#
_entry.id   b2954550b7539e027f994ca2f7c3b285
#
_cell.length_a   1.000
_cell.length_b   1.000
_cell.length_c   1.000
_cell.angle_alpha   90.00
_cell.angle_beta   90.00
_cell.angle_gamma   90.00
#
_symmetry.space_group_name_H-M   'P 1'
#
loop_
_entity.id
_entity.type
_entity.pdbx_description
1 polymer ?
#
loop_
_entity_poly.entity_id
_entity_poly.type
_entity_poly.pdbx_seq_one_letter_code
_entity_poly.pdbx_strand_id
1 'polypeptide(L)'
;DGTPVRLRFDAPAGITTLELYVTSQKTGFRDEYINMVDADSCRMLINAAYEPTFEHLGDEFGKTILGFFTDEPGFMNEKGATLEDASTSSFIGRGDMALPWSDELARRLHEELSASWLAELRGLWTRDPAGARVRHTYMDIATQLYRACFDEQIGDWCRKRGVMHIGHVIEDKSCHTRLGQGAGHYFRAVAGQDMAGIDVVINQLAPSVDHGRYSYFHGAWNMEFFTYALAKLGSSAARLDPKKQGRCMAEVFGAFGWHEGLREMKWIADHMLVRGINWFTPHAFSMAPFPDWDCPPHFYAHGNNPQWPHFGQLMSYMNRTATLLSGGYAMRPVAILYHADAEWAGNAMPIERVAAELTRAQIDFDFVPAEAFEDEDRYEVSIADGLLTVNDCRYQAFVMPGASFIGAATAEAMRRMADAGVMVLAVDEVPGTFYDTDGAVELGGLVATPLADVARALASAGLQTVVPDTPQPWLRALRYKRVGETY
;
A
#
# COMPACT_ATOMS: atom_id res chain seq x y z
N ASP A 1 -8.92 -29.00 -22.20
CA ASP A 1 -9.33 -29.83 -23.32
C ASP A 1 -10.86 -30.11 -23.35
N GLY A 2 -11.63 -29.53 -22.44
CA GLY A 2 -13.10 -29.59 -22.44
C GLY A 2 -13.72 -30.97 -22.08
N THR A 3 -12.91 -31.89 -21.60
CA THR A 3 -13.41 -33.20 -21.14
C THR A 3 -14.14 -33.02 -19.80
N PRO A 4 -15.43 -33.35 -19.71
CA PRO A 4 -16.18 -33.20 -18.46
C PRO A 4 -15.62 -34.16 -17.39
N VAL A 5 -15.21 -33.61 -16.27
CA VAL A 5 -14.85 -34.39 -15.09
C VAL A 5 -16.13 -34.77 -14.35
N ARG A 6 -16.36 -36.08 -14.16
CA ARG A 6 -17.47 -36.58 -13.35
C ARG A 6 -16.94 -37.01 -11.98
N LEU A 7 -17.44 -36.33 -10.95
CA LEU A 7 -17.19 -36.73 -9.57
C LEU A 7 -18.36 -37.60 -9.09
N ARG A 8 -18.06 -38.74 -8.48
CA ARG A 8 -19.04 -39.58 -7.80
C ARG A 8 -18.62 -39.72 -6.35
N PHE A 9 -19.50 -39.40 -5.45
CA PHE A 9 -19.28 -39.58 -4.03
C PHE A 9 -20.56 -40.09 -3.35
N ASP A 10 -20.40 -40.85 -2.29
CA ASP A 10 -21.50 -41.29 -1.44
C ASP A 10 -21.72 -40.27 -0.35
N ALA A 11 -22.79 -39.46 -0.49
CA ALA A 11 -23.12 -38.45 0.51
C ALA A 11 -23.72 -39.12 1.76
N PRO A 12 -23.20 -38.90 2.96
CA PRO A 12 -23.86 -39.31 4.20
C PRO A 12 -25.26 -38.69 4.31
N ALA A 13 -26.17 -39.39 4.99
CA ALA A 13 -27.53 -38.90 5.19
C ALA A 13 -27.51 -37.55 5.95
N GLY A 14 -28.20 -36.55 5.40
CA GLY A 14 -28.30 -35.21 5.98
C GLY A 14 -27.37 -34.16 5.38
N ILE A 15 -26.47 -34.51 4.45
CA ILE A 15 -25.70 -33.53 3.68
C ILE A 15 -26.60 -32.85 2.67
N THR A 16 -26.70 -31.52 2.76
CA THR A 16 -27.50 -30.68 1.86
C THR A 16 -26.63 -29.82 0.91
N THR A 17 -25.34 -29.70 1.18
CA THR A 17 -24.42 -28.84 0.44
C THR A 17 -23.11 -29.57 0.18
N LEU A 18 -22.62 -29.48 -1.06
CA LEU A 18 -21.27 -29.88 -1.48
C LEU A 18 -20.54 -28.63 -1.97
N GLU A 19 -19.38 -28.37 -1.40
CA GLU A 19 -18.47 -27.32 -1.89
C GLU A 19 -17.33 -27.98 -2.68
N LEU A 20 -17.08 -27.47 -3.87
CA LEU A 20 -16.04 -27.97 -4.75
C LEU A 20 -15.02 -26.87 -5.03
N TYR A 21 -13.80 -27.04 -4.61
CA TYR A 21 -12.67 -26.16 -4.92
C TYR A 21 -11.91 -26.74 -6.13
N VAL A 22 -11.68 -25.90 -7.13
CA VAL A 22 -11.00 -26.31 -8.36
C VAL A 22 -9.86 -25.34 -8.64
N THR A 23 -8.68 -25.86 -8.88
CA THR A 23 -7.56 -25.06 -9.42
C THR A 23 -7.70 -24.97 -10.94
N SER A 24 -7.41 -23.79 -11.51
CA SER A 24 -7.51 -23.52 -12.93
C SER A 24 -6.42 -22.55 -13.38
N GLN A 25 -5.92 -22.74 -14.59
CA GLN A 25 -5.04 -21.78 -15.26
C GLN A 25 -5.83 -20.67 -15.98
N LYS A 26 -7.18 -20.76 -15.96
CA LYS A 26 -8.08 -19.77 -16.56
C LYS A 26 -8.80 -19.02 -15.46
N THR A 27 -8.27 -17.89 -15.07
CA THR A 27 -8.74 -17.13 -13.89
C THR A 27 -9.75 -16.04 -14.20
N GLY A 28 -9.93 -15.73 -15.47
CA GLY A 28 -11.07 -14.94 -15.90
C GLY A 28 -10.83 -13.48 -16.23
N PHE A 29 -9.82 -12.78 -15.74
CA PHE A 29 -9.57 -11.40 -16.14
C PHE A 29 -8.50 -11.33 -17.24
N ARG A 30 -7.36 -11.95 -17.00
CA ARG A 30 -6.26 -12.06 -17.97
C ARG A 30 -5.70 -13.48 -17.94
N ASP A 31 -6.14 -14.32 -18.85
CA ASP A 31 -5.68 -15.71 -18.96
C ASP A 31 -4.17 -15.84 -19.28
N GLU A 32 -3.55 -14.76 -19.75
CA GLU A 32 -2.14 -14.69 -20.15
C GLU A 32 -1.25 -13.98 -19.11
N TYR A 33 -1.79 -13.68 -17.92
CA TYR A 33 -1.04 -12.97 -16.88
C TYR A 33 -0.20 -13.94 -16.05
N ILE A 34 0.97 -13.48 -15.58
CA ILE A 34 1.84 -14.30 -14.74
C ILE A 34 1.22 -14.55 -13.36
N ASN A 35 1.55 -15.69 -12.77
CA ASN A 35 1.13 -16.01 -11.41
C ASN A 35 2.11 -15.40 -10.40
N MET A 36 1.68 -14.35 -9.69
CA MET A 36 2.51 -13.58 -8.76
C MET A 36 2.89 -14.37 -7.49
N VAL A 37 2.23 -15.49 -7.20
CA VAL A 37 2.55 -16.35 -6.04
C VAL A 37 3.34 -17.58 -6.42
N ASP A 38 3.96 -17.57 -7.61
CA ASP A 38 4.79 -18.67 -8.15
C ASP A 38 6.11 -18.11 -8.70
N ALA A 39 7.22 -18.59 -8.15
CA ALA A 39 8.54 -18.08 -8.50
C ALA A 39 8.96 -18.38 -9.94
N ASP A 40 8.59 -19.53 -10.47
CA ASP A 40 8.93 -19.92 -11.84
C ASP A 40 8.11 -19.11 -12.85
N SER A 41 6.84 -18.86 -12.54
CA SER A 41 5.99 -17.98 -13.35
C SER A 41 6.57 -16.55 -13.42
N CYS A 42 6.97 -15.98 -12.29
CA CYS A 42 7.61 -14.65 -12.27
C CYS A 42 8.98 -14.66 -12.98
N ARG A 43 9.73 -15.76 -12.89
CA ARG A 43 10.99 -15.94 -13.62
C ARG A 43 10.80 -15.87 -15.15
N MET A 44 9.65 -16.31 -15.67
CA MET A 44 9.36 -16.21 -17.10
C MET A 44 9.34 -14.77 -17.58
N LEU A 45 8.82 -13.83 -16.78
CA LEU A 45 8.86 -12.39 -17.11
C LEU A 45 10.29 -11.88 -17.19
N ILE A 46 11.14 -12.25 -16.23
CA ILE A 46 12.56 -11.87 -16.23
C ILE A 46 13.24 -12.40 -17.49
N ASN A 47 13.03 -13.67 -17.81
CA ASN A 47 13.63 -14.29 -18.99
C ASN A 47 13.13 -13.69 -20.31
N ALA A 48 11.87 -13.26 -20.37
CA ALA A 48 11.26 -12.74 -21.59
C ALA A 48 11.57 -11.24 -21.85
N ALA A 49 11.74 -10.45 -20.80
CA ALA A 49 11.91 -9.01 -20.94
C ALA A 49 13.25 -8.49 -20.41
N TYR A 50 13.65 -8.89 -19.22
CA TYR A 50 14.80 -8.31 -18.54
C TYR A 50 16.13 -8.89 -19.06
N GLU A 51 16.25 -10.21 -19.23
CA GLU A 51 17.46 -10.85 -19.74
C GLU A 51 17.80 -10.39 -21.17
N PRO A 52 16.86 -10.34 -22.14
CA PRO A 52 17.17 -9.82 -23.47
C PRO A 52 17.58 -8.34 -23.45
N THR A 53 16.98 -7.53 -22.55
CA THR A 53 17.41 -6.13 -22.41
C THR A 53 18.85 -6.05 -21.94
N PHE A 54 19.24 -6.88 -20.97
CA PHE A 54 20.62 -6.94 -20.49
C PHE A 54 21.60 -7.47 -21.56
N GLU A 55 21.21 -8.50 -22.30
CA GLU A 55 22.03 -9.07 -23.38
C GLU A 55 22.36 -8.02 -24.47
N HIS A 56 21.42 -7.13 -24.77
CA HIS A 56 21.58 -6.12 -25.82
C HIS A 56 22.15 -4.79 -25.33
N LEU A 57 21.86 -4.40 -24.10
CA LEU A 57 22.13 -3.06 -23.56
C LEU A 57 22.90 -3.09 -22.23
N GLY A 58 23.46 -4.22 -21.83
CA GLY A 58 24.13 -4.38 -20.54
C GLY A 58 25.28 -3.40 -20.31
N ASP A 59 25.97 -2.98 -21.35
CA ASP A 59 27.04 -1.97 -21.27
C ASP A 59 26.53 -0.58 -20.86
N GLU A 60 25.24 -0.31 -21.01
CA GLU A 60 24.57 0.93 -20.62
C GLU A 60 24.00 0.91 -19.22
N PHE A 61 23.98 -0.26 -18.56
CA PHE A 61 23.44 -0.41 -17.20
C PHE A 61 24.27 0.35 -16.18
N GLY A 62 23.61 1.09 -15.32
CA GLY A 62 24.25 1.99 -14.35
C GLY A 62 24.82 3.28 -14.94
N LYS A 63 24.65 3.51 -16.26
CA LYS A 63 25.08 4.71 -16.98
C LYS A 63 23.89 5.43 -17.60
N THR A 64 23.38 4.91 -18.70
CA THR A 64 22.21 5.45 -19.41
C THR A 64 20.92 4.81 -18.89
N ILE A 65 20.95 3.50 -18.64
CA ILE A 65 19.83 2.74 -18.05
C ILE A 65 20.07 2.65 -16.56
N LEU A 66 19.29 3.41 -15.78
CA LEU A 66 19.43 3.49 -14.32
C LEU A 66 18.51 2.52 -13.57
N GLY A 67 17.49 1.98 -14.22
CA GLY A 67 16.55 1.06 -13.60
C GLY A 67 15.45 0.59 -14.51
N PHE A 68 14.61 -0.26 -13.96
CA PHE A 68 13.38 -0.74 -14.56
C PHE A 68 12.19 -0.24 -13.76
N PHE A 69 11.17 0.19 -14.46
CA PHE A 69 9.91 0.66 -13.91
C PHE A 69 8.85 -0.43 -14.07
N THR A 70 8.21 -0.82 -12.98
CA THR A 70 7.12 -1.78 -12.98
C THR A 70 5.81 -1.02 -12.74
N ASP A 71 4.97 -1.03 -13.77
CA ASP A 71 3.71 -0.30 -13.82
C ASP A 71 2.56 -1.19 -13.37
N GLU A 72 1.84 -0.78 -12.33
CA GLU A 72 0.60 -1.36 -11.80
C GLU A 72 0.55 -2.90 -11.67
N PRO A 73 1.58 -3.58 -11.15
CA PRO A 73 1.49 -5.02 -10.96
C PRO A 73 0.50 -5.36 -9.85
N GLY A 74 -0.24 -6.46 -10.04
CA GLY A 74 -1.20 -6.95 -9.08
C GLY A 74 -1.58 -8.40 -9.36
N PHE A 75 -2.46 -8.98 -8.56
CA PHE A 75 -2.89 -10.36 -8.76
C PHE A 75 -3.73 -10.54 -10.03
N MET A 76 -4.41 -9.49 -10.49
CA MET A 76 -5.21 -9.47 -11.72
C MET A 76 -6.22 -10.63 -11.83
N ASN A 77 -6.79 -11.04 -10.71
CA ASN A 77 -7.66 -12.20 -10.58
C ASN A 77 -9.16 -11.87 -10.55
N GLU A 78 -9.55 -10.62 -10.80
CA GLU A 78 -10.92 -10.13 -10.83
C GLU A 78 -11.41 -9.95 -12.27
N LYS A 79 -12.66 -10.36 -12.56
CA LYS A 79 -13.31 -10.11 -13.85
C LYS A 79 -13.88 -8.69 -13.92
N GLY A 80 -13.38 -7.92 -14.90
CA GLY A 80 -13.89 -6.60 -15.21
C GLY A 80 -13.44 -5.52 -14.22
N ALA A 81 -13.47 -4.29 -14.68
CA ALA A 81 -13.25 -3.12 -13.85
C ALA A 81 -14.55 -2.76 -13.12
N THR A 82 -15.02 -3.60 -12.23
CA THR A 82 -16.06 -3.17 -11.30
C THR A 82 -15.39 -2.29 -10.25
N LEU A 83 -15.42 -1.01 -10.48
CA LEU A 83 -15.00 0.04 -9.56
C LEU A 83 -15.95 0.15 -8.35
N GLU A 84 -16.95 -0.74 -8.27
CA GLU A 84 -17.86 -0.82 -7.16
C GLU A 84 -17.21 -1.56 -6.00
N ASP A 85 -16.94 -0.80 -4.96
CA ASP A 85 -16.83 -1.22 -3.57
C ASP A 85 -15.85 -2.33 -3.16
N ALA A 86 -14.72 -2.47 -3.83
CA ALA A 86 -13.63 -3.26 -3.25
C ALA A 86 -13.18 -2.69 -1.87
N SER A 87 -13.30 -1.37 -1.68
CA SER A 87 -13.02 -0.71 -0.39
C SER A 87 -14.00 -1.07 0.72
N THR A 88 -15.19 -1.59 0.39
CA THR A 88 -16.22 -1.98 1.36
C THR A 88 -16.41 -3.49 1.48
N SER A 89 -15.84 -4.28 0.56
CA SER A 89 -15.92 -5.74 0.61
C SER A 89 -14.86 -6.28 1.56
N SER A 90 -15.26 -6.78 2.70
CA SER A 90 -14.40 -7.52 3.64
C SER A 90 -14.23 -9.00 3.25
N PHE A 91 -14.74 -9.43 2.10
CA PHE A 91 -14.53 -10.79 1.61
C PHE A 91 -13.24 -10.89 0.82
N ILE A 92 -12.47 -11.92 1.08
CA ILE A 92 -11.30 -12.29 0.28
C ILE A 92 -11.77 -13.02 -0.97
N GLY A 93 -12.58 -14.07 -0.79
CA GLY A 93 -13.19 -14.79 -1.90
C GLY A 93 -14.53 -14.20 -2.32
N ARG A 94 -14.76 -14.08 -3.63
CA ARG A 94 -16.01 -13.66 -4.24
C ARG A 94 -16.37 -14.60 -5.37
N GLY A 95 -17.65 -14.71 -5.71
CA GLY A 95 -18.12 -15.63 -6.75
C GLY A 95 -17.65 -15.29 -8.18
N ASP A 96 -17.20 -14.08 -8.40
CA ASP A 96 -16.70 -13.54 -9.68
C ASP A 96 -15.17 -13.48 -9.77
N MET A 97 -14.46 -13.95 -8.73
CA MET A 97 -13.02 -13.85 -8.61
C MET A 97 -12.39 -15.19 -8.26
N ALA A 98 -11.39 -15.61 -9.03
CA ALA A 98 -10.53 -16.73 -8.65
C ALA A 98 -9.47 -16.24 -7.65
N LEU A 99 -9.21 -17.04 -6.63
CA LEU A 99 -8.14 -16.70 -5.68
C LEU A 99 -6.77 -17.07 -6.25
N PRO A 100 -5.72 -16.24 -6.05
CA PRO A 100 -4.34 -16.62 -6.34
C PRO A 100 -3.98 -17.95 -5.71
N TRP A 101 -3.33 -18.83 -6.46
CA TRP A 101 -3.00 -20.16 -6.00
C TRP A 101 -1.67 -20.66 -6.57
N SER A 102 -0.89 -21.36 -5.76
CA SER A 102 0.28 -22.13 -6.17
C SER A 102 0.46 -23.34 -5.24
N ASP A 103 1.31 -24.30 -5.64
CA ASP A 103 1.63 -25.46 -4.81
C ASP A 103 2.32 -25.04 -3.50
N GLU A 104 3.15 -24.01 -3.54
CA GLU A 104 3.81 -23.45 -2.36
C GLU A 104 2.80 -22.79 -1.40
N LEU A 105 1.82 -22.05 -1.93
CA LEU A 105 0.75 -21.49 -1.12
C LEU A 105 -0.07 -22.60 -0.45
N ALA A 106 -0.44 -23.63 -1.18
CA ALA A 106 -1.16 -24.79 -0.65
C ALA A 106 -0.37 -25.53 0.44
N ARG A 107 0.94 -25.70 0.23
CA ARG A 107 1.84 -26.33 1.22
C ARG A 107 1.88 -25.52 2.52
N ARG A 108 2.08 -24.21 2.44
CA ARG A 108 2.09 -23.33 3.63
C ARG A 108 0.75 -23.30 4.36
N LEU A 109 -0.37 -23.23 3.63
CA LEU A 109 -1.71 -23.32 4.25
C LEU A 109 -1.88 -24.63 5.03
N HIS A 110 -1.40 -25.74 4.47
CA HIS A 110 -1.46 -27.04 5.16
C HIS A 110 -0.58 -27.07 6.42
N GLU A 111 0.53 -26.36 6.45
CA GLU A 111 1.44 -26.30 7.60
C GLU A 111 0.92 -25.39 8.70
N GLU A 112 0.28 -24.27 8.35
CA GLU A 112 -0.14 -23.25 9.31
C GLU A 112 -1.58 -23.41 9.83
N LEU A 113 -2.42 -24.08 9.05
CA LEU A 113 -3.79 -24.39 9.44
C LEU A 113 -3.89 -25.83 10.00
N SER A 114 -5.07 -26.22 10.43
CA SER A 114 -5.32 -27.55 10.98
C SER A 114 -5.26 -28.64 9.90
N ALA A 115 -5.31 -29.92 10.36
CA ALA A 115 -5.42 -31.06 9.44
C ALA A 115 -6.68 -31.03 8.56
N SER A 116 -7.67 -30.22 8.90
CA SER A 116 -8.90 -29.99 8.14
C SER A 116 -8.87 -28.71 7.30
N TRP A 117 -7.69 -28.16 7.03
CA TRP A 117 -7.50 -26.87 6.35
C TRP A 117 -8.35 -26.64 5.09
N LEU A 118 -8.59 -27.70 4.29
CA LEU A 118 -9.48 -27.60 3.13
C LEU A 118 -10.92 -27.21 3.48
N ALA A 119 -11.43 -27.70 4.61
CA ALA A 119 -12.75 -27.32 5.08
C ALA A 119 -12.77 -25.89 5.65
N GLU A 120 -11.65 -25.42 6.17
CA GLU A 120 -11.49 -24.06 6.68
C GLU A 120 -11.48 -23.02 5.56
N LEU A 121 -11.07 -23.38 4.33
CA LEU A 121 -11.06 -22.47 3.17
C LEU A 121 -12.41 -21.80 2.91
N ARG A 122 -13.52 -22.40 3.33
CA ARG A 122 -14.84 -21.78 3.27
C ARG A 122 -14.86 -20.39 3.93
N GLY A 123 -14.08 -20.19 4.98
CA GLY A 123 -13.94 -18.92 5.69
C GLY A 123 -13.47 -17.75 4.78
N LEU A 124 -12.84 -18.03 3.63
CA LEU A 124 -12.43 -17.02 2.67
C LEU A 124 -13.62 -16.34 1.98
N TRP A 125 -14.78 -17.00 1.89
CA TRP A 125 -16.00 -16.49 1.25
C TRP A 125 -17.07 -16.06 2.26
N THR A 126 -16.74 -15.97 3.55
CA THR A 126 -17.68 -15.56 4.60
C THR A 126 -17.12 -14.43 5.46
N ARG A 127 -18.02 -13.70 6.13
CA ARG A 127 -17.63 -12.70 7.16
C ARG A 127 -17.67 -13.28 8.56
N ASP A 128 -17.92 -14.57 8.70
CA ASP A 128 -17.97 -15.22 10.01
C ASP A 128 -16.66 -14.96 10.77
N PRO A 129 -16.71 -14.49 12.02
CA PRO A 129 -15.52 -14.36 12.86
C PRO A 129 -14.73 -15.66 12.99
N ALA A 130 -15.37 -16.83 12.96
CA ALA A 130 -14.70 -18.12 12.95
C ALA A 130 -13.76 -18.32 11.73
N GLY A 131 -14.01 -17.63 10.61
CA GLY A 131 -13.14 -17.62 9.45
C GLY A 131 -11.98 -16.60 9.49
N ALA A 132 -11.84 -15.82 10.56
CA ALA A 132 -10.82 -14.76 10.64
C ALA A 132 -9.41 -15.30 10.46
N ARG A 133 -9.07 -16.40 11.12
CA ARG A 133 -7.75 -17.04 11.03
C ARG A 133 -7.42 -17.48 9.60
N VAL A 134 -8.31 -18.19 8.92
CA VAL A 134 -8.04 -18.66 7.56
C VAL A 134 -7.94 -17.50 6.57
N ARG A 135 -8.72 -16.43 6.74
CA ARG A 135 -8.61 -15.23 5.91
C ARG A 135 -7.26 -14.55 6.10
N HIS A 136 -6.85 -14.35 7.35
CA HIS A 136 -5.53 -13.81 7.67
C HIS A 136 -4.42 -14.70 7.09
N THR A 137 -4.37 -15.99 7.45
CA THR A 137 -3.31 -16.91 7.02
C THR A 137 -3.19 -16.98 5.51
N TYR A 138 -4.32 -17.04 4.79
CA TYR A 138 -4.30 -17.06 3.32
C TYR A 138 -3.69 -15.76 2.75
N MET A 139 -4.13 -14.59 3.21
CA MET A 139 -3.65 -13.30 2.72
C MET A 139 -2.21 -13.04 3.11
N ASP A 140 -1.81 -13.44 4.30
CA ASP A 140 -0.44 -13.34 4.79
C ASP A 140 0.51 -14.14 3.89
N ILE A 141 0.21 -15.41 3.63
CA ILE A 141 0.99 -16.26 2.73
C ILE A 141 0.99 -15.71 1.30
N ALA A 142 -0.18 -15.34 0.76
CA ALA A 142 -0.29 -14.87 -0.62
C ALA A 142 0.52 -13.57 -0.84
N THR A 143 0.48 -12.63 0.10
CA THR A 143 1.23 -11.36 -0.01
C THR A 143 2.72 -11.53 0.26
N GLN A 144 3.13 -12.46 1.12
CA GLN A 144 4.54 -12.84 1.27
C GLN A 144 5.09 -13.50 0.00
N LEU A 145 4.32 -14.37 -0.63
CA LEU A 145 4.70 -14.99 -1.91
C LEU A 145 4.78 -13.95 -3.04
N TYR A 146 3.82 -13.02 -3.11
CA TYR A 146 3.92 -11.89 -4.04
C TYR A 146 5.24 -11.14 -3.86
N ARG A 147 5.58 -10.78 -2.62
CA ARG A 147 6.85 -10.12 -2.29
C ARG A 147 8.05 -10.93 -2.78
N ALA A 148 8.13 -12.20 -2.39
CA ALA A 148 9.31 -13.02 -2.66
C ALA A 148 9.43 -13.44 -4.13
N CYS A 149 8.31 -13.88 -4.74
CA CYS A 149 8.32 -14.43 -6.09
C CYS A 149 8.40 -13.36 -7.17
N PHE A 150 7.73 -12.21 -6.97
CA PHE A 150 7.67 -11.15 -7.95
C PHE A 150 8.61 -10.00 -7.60
N ASP A 151 8.31 -9.22 -6.58
CA ASP A 151 8.92 -7.93 -6.34
C ASP A 151 10.39 -8.01 -5.93
N GLU A 152 10.72 -8.85 -4.95
CA GLU A 152 12.11 -9.09 -4.52
C GLU A 152 12.93 -9.82 -5.60
N GLN A 153 12.32 -10.75 -6.34
CA GLN A 153 13.02 -11.47 -7.42
C GLN A 153 13.47 -10.52 -8.53
N ILE A 154 12.62 -9.56 -8.94
CA ILE A 154 12.97 -8.53 -9.92
C ILE A 154 14.01 -7.59 -9.33
N GLY A 155 13.79 -7.10 -8.10
CA GLY A 155 14.73 -6.20 -7.44
C GLY A 155 16.12 -6.79 -7.30
N ASP A 156 16.22 -8.05 -6.93
CA ASP A 156 17.51 -8.77 -6.86
C ASP A 156 18.18 -8.91 -8.21
N TRP A 157 17.41 -9.20 -9.25
CA TRP A 157 17.92 -9.26 -10.62
C TRP A 157 18.50 -7.90 -11.05
N CYS A 158 17.79 -6.81 -10.78
CA CYS A 158 18.22 -5.44 -11.08
C CYS A 158 19.51 -5.07 -10.33
N ARG A 159 19.51 -5.24 -9.02
CA ARG A 159 20.66 -4.89 -8.16
C ARG A 159 21.93 -5.66 -8.51
N LYS A 160 21.81 -6.95 -8.86
CA LYS A 160 22.95 -7.77 -9.35
C LYS A 160 23.56 -7.22 -10.63
N ARG A 161 22.85 -6.38 -11.37
CA ARG A 161 23.30 -5.75 -12.63
C ARG A 161 23.55 -4.25 -12.50
N GLY A 162 23.55 -3.71 -11.28
CA GLY A 162 23.86 -2.32 -10.99
C GLY A 162 22.79 -1.31 -11.41
N VAL A 163 21.53 -1.76 -11.51
CA VAL A 163 20.37 -0.92 -11.84
C VAL A 163 19.29 -1.04 -10.77
N MET A 164 18.41 -0.05 -10.68
CA MET A 164 17.32 -0.01 -9.71
C MET A 164 16.09 -0.75 -10.21
N HIS A 165 15.32 -1.29 -9.27
CA HIS A 165 13.92 -1.63 -9.47
C HIS A 165 13.06 -0.54 -8.84
N ILE A 166 12.19 0.09 -9.62
CA ILE A 166 11.24 1.12 -9.18
C ILE A 166 9.86 0.83 -9.77
N GLY A 167 8.85 1.55 -9.32
CA GLY A 167 7.47 1.39 -9.80
C GLY A 167 6.46 1.68 -8.72
N HIS A 168 5.24 1.28 -8.94
CA HIS A 168 4.12 1.40 -8.01
C HIS A 168 3.18 0.20 -8.19
N VAL A 169 2.17 0.10 -7.33
CA VAL A 169 1.06 -0.85 -7.46
C VAL A 169 -0.20 -0.08 -7.82
N ILE A 170 -1.25 -0.78 -8.25
CA ILE A 170 -2.51 -0.15 -8.64
C ILE A 170 -3.27 0.37 -7.42
N GLU A 171 -3.75 1.61 -7.47
CA GLU A 171 -4.50 2.30 -6.42
C GLU A 171 -6.00 2.41 -6.69
N ASP A 172 -6.47 1.95 -7.83
CA ASP A 172 -7.85 2.13 -8.33
C ASP A 172 -8.94 1.59 -7.40
N LYS A 173 -8.59 0.74 -6.46
CA LYS A 173 -9.53 0.25 -5.46
C LYS A 173 -9.60 1.13 -4.21
N SER A 174 -8.89 2.27 -4.18
CA SER A 174 -8.77 3.14 -3.00
C SER A 174 -8.31 2.39 -1.74
N CYS A 175 -7.51 1.34 -1.91
CA CYS A 175 -7.07 0.45 -0.84
C CYS A 175 -6.01 -0.51 -1.36
N HIS A 176 -4.96 -0.75 -0.58
CA HIS A 176 -3.91 -1.70 -0.95
C HIS A 176 -4.07 -3.09 -0.31
N THR A 177 -5.06 -3.28 0.57
CA THR A 177 -5.24 -4.51 1.37
C THR A 177 -6.10 -5.58 0.67
N ARG A 178 -6.43 -5.38 -0.61
CA ARG A 178 -7.37 -6.23 -1.36
C ARG A 178 -6.69 -7.00 -2.48
N LEU A 179 -7.30 -8.15 -2.82
CA LEU A 179 -7.08 -8.88 -4.05
C LEU A 179 -7.79 -8.19 -5.24
N GLY A 180 -7.96 -8.89 -6.32
CA GLY A 180 -8.51 -8.34 -7.54
C GLY A 180 -7.41 -7.80 -8.43
N GLN A 181 -7.39 -6.52 -8.67
CA GLN A 181 -6.29 -5.85 -9.38
C GLN A 181 -5.12 -5.54 -8.44
N GLY A 182 -5.37 -5.39 -7.13
CA GLY A 182 -4.37 -5.02 -6.14
C GLY A 182 -3.34 -6.09 -5.81
N ALA A 183 -2.40 -5.73 -4.95
CA ALA A 183 -1.31 -6.57 -4.47
C ALA A 183 -1.51 -7.10 -3.03
N GLY A 184 -2.61 -6.75 -2.38
CA GLY A 184 -3.01 -7.24 -1.06
C GLY A 184 -2.31 -6.61 0.13
N HIS A 185 -1.10 -6.04 -0.03
CA HIS A 185 -0.35 -5.41 1.06
C HIS A 185 0.70 -4.45 0.51
N TYR A 186 0.59 -3.16 0.80
CA TYR A 186 1.46 -2.13 0.20
C TYR A 186 2.95 -2.33 0.51
N PHE A 187 3.31 -2.43 1.80
CA PHE A 187 4.73 -2.53 2.19
C PHE A 187 5.42 -3.78 1.63
N ARG A 188 4.71 -4.91 1.54
CA ARG A 188 5.21 -6.13 0.92
C ARG A 188 5.36 -6.01 -0.58
N ALA A 189 4.40 -5.33 -1.21
CA ALA A 189 4.37 -5.19 -2.66
C ALA A 189 5.48 -4.28 -3.23
N VAL A 190 6.04 -3.41 -2.41
CA VAL A 190 7.16 -2.52 -2.79
C VAL A 190 8.47 -2.87 -2.07
N ALA A 191 8.54 -4.03 -1.41
CA ALA A 191 9.70 -4.43 -0.59
C ALA A 191 10.97 -4.65 -1.43
N GLY A 192 10.83 -5.16 -2.65
CA GLY A 192 11.94 -5.37 -3.59
C GLY A 192 12.43 -4.11 -4.29
N GLN A 193 11.65 -3.04 -4.27
CA GLN A 193 11.98 -1.78 -4.95
C GLN A 193 13.05 -0.98 -4.22
N ASP A 194 13.84 -0.23 -4.98
CA ASP A 194 14.91 0.67 -4.50
C ASP A 194 14.40 2.09 -4.20
N MET A 195 13.16 2.40 -4.56
CA MET A 195 12.33 3.53 -4.12
C MET A 195 10.94 3.00 -3.81
N ALA A 196 10.25 3.56 -2.83
CA ALA A 196 8.82 3.31 -2.73
C ALA A 196 8.08 4.12 -3.81
N GLY A 197 7.07 3.53 -4.43
CA GLY A 197 6.31 4.21 -5.49
C GLY A 197 4.81 4.19 -5.22
N ILE A 198 4.15 5.23 -5.72
CA ILE A 198 2.70 5.38 -5.78
C ILE A 198 2.30 5.95 -7.13
N ASP A 199 1.03 5.82 -7.48
CA ASP A 199 0.42 6.43 -8.65
C ASP A 199 -0.70 7.41 -8.25
N VAL A 200 -0.82 8.53 -8.97
CA VAL A 200 -1.90 9.50 -8.80
C VAL A 200 -2.36 9.99 -10.15
N VAL A 201 -3.37 9.32 -10.65
CA VAL A 201 -3.93 9.49 -12.01
C VAL A 201 -5.45 9.60 -11.97
N ILE A 202 -6.10 9.79 -13.09
CA ILE A 202 -7.56 9.68 -13.30
C ILE A 202 -8.39 10.50 -12.28
N ASN A 203 -7.98 11.74 -11.98
CA ASN A 203 -8.63 12.59 -10.98
C ASN A 203 -8.78 11.97 -9.58
N GLN A 204 -7.88 11.11 -9.17
CA GLN A 204 -7.79 10.54 -7.82
C GLN A 204 -7.52 11.60 -6.74
N LEU A 205 -7.00 12.74 -7.14
CA LEU A 205 -6.95 13.96 -6.33
C LEU A 205 -7.71 15.08 -7.03
N ALA A 206 -8.51 15.81 -6.29
CA ALA A 206 -9.24 16.98 -6.79
C ALA A 206 -9.16 18.15 -5.80
N PRO A 207 -8.87 19.38 -6.27
CA PRO A 207 -8.82 20.53 -5.39
C PRO A 207 -10.13 20.73 -4.60
N SER A 208 -10.02 20.93 -3.30
CA SER A 208 -11.15 21.13 -2.37
C SER A 208 -12.07 19.91 -2.15
N VAL A 209 -11.71 18.73 -2.62
CA VAL A 209 -12.43 17.48 -2.35
C VAL A 209 -11.49 16.55 -1.57
N ASP A 210 -11.73 16.39 -0.27
CA ASP A 210 -10.87 15.63 0.64
C ASP A 210 -11.62 14.54 1.42
N HIS A 211 -12.88 14.30 1.09
CA HIS A 211 -13.73 13.30 1.73
C HIS A 211 -14.83 12.81 0.81
N GLY A 212 -15.45 11.71 1.19
CA GLY A 212 -16.52 11.08 0.41
C GLY A 212 -16.03 10.43 -0.87
N ARG A 213 -16.96 10.19 -1.78
CA ARG A 213 -16.68 9.56 -3.07
C ARG A 213 -16.75 10.57 -4.20
N TYR A 214 -15.74 10.57 -5.03
CA TYR A 214 -15.68 11.41 -6.23
C TYR A 214 -15.57 10.52 -7.47
N SER A 215 -16.43 10.73 -8.46
CA SER A 215 -16.43 9.99 -9.71
C SER A 215 -16.18 10.93 -10.87
N TYR A 216 -15.24 10.61 -11.73
CA TYR A 216 -15.00 11.36 -12.97
C TYR A 216 -15.27 10.51 -14.22
N PHE A 217 -14.72 9.31 -14.38
CA PHE A 217 -14.88 8.47 -15.57
C PHE A 217 -15.40 7.05 -15.27
N HIS A 218 -14.75 6.32 -14.40
CA HIS A 218 -14.91 4.86 -14.30
C HIS A 218 -15.19 4.35 -12.88
N GLY A 219 -15.35 5.21 -11.90
CA GLY A 219 -15.56 4.77 -10.54
C GLY A 219 -15.69 5.91 -9.54
N ALA A 220 -15.94 5.53 -8.31
CA ALA A 220 -16.04 6.46 -7.20
C ALA A 220 -14.80 6.32 -6.32
N TRP A 221 -13.84 7.21 -6.49
CA TRP A 221 -12.64 7.26 -5.67
C TRP A 221 -12.97 7.61 -4.21
N ASN A 222 -12.36 6.90 -3.27
CA ASN A 222 -12.38 7.30 -1.87
C ASN A 222 -11.38 8.46 -1.68
N MET A 223 -11.89 9.69 -1.61
CA MET A 223 -11.06 10.89 -1.54
C MET A 223 -10.25 10.98 -0.25
N GLU A 224 -10.69 10.36 0.84
CA GLU A 224 -9.90 10.30 2.07
C GLU A 224 -8.64 9.44 1.89
N PHE A 225 -8.76 8.30 1.21
CA PHE A 225 -7.61 7.43 0.92
C PHE A 225 -6.54 8.19 0.10
N PHE A 226 -6.92 8.75 -1.05
CA PHE A 226 -5.98 9.45 -1.92
C PHE A 226 -5.41 10.73 -1.27
N THR A 227 -6.26 11.47 -0.53
CA THR A 227 -5.82 12.72 0.10
C THR A 227 -4.93 12.49 1.32
N TYR A 228 -5.21 11.48 2.14
CA TYR A 228 -4.59 11.36 3.47
C TYR A 228 -3.70 10.14 3.65
N ALA A 229 -3.97 9.04 2.96
CA ALA A 229 -3.22 7.79 3.14
C ALA A 229 -2.16 7.56 2.05
N LEU A 230 -2.50 7.61 0.76
CA LEU A 230 -1.67 7.10 -0.32
C LEU A 230 -0.23 7.62 -0.30
N ALA A 231 -0.04 8.95 -0.38
CA ALA A 231 1.30 9.54 -0.39
C ALA A 231 2.07 9.29 0.92
N LYS A 232 1.34 9.12 2.05
CA LYS A 232 1.94 8.79 3.34
C LYS A 232 2.39 7.33 3.40
N LEU A 233 1.66 6.40 2.79
CA LEU A 233 2.10 5.01 2.64
C LEU A 233 3.43 4.94 1.88
N GLY A 234 3.52 5.60 0.72
CA GLY A 234 4.75 5.67 -0.07
C GLY A 234 5.91 6.25 0.72
N SER A 235 5.72 7.43 1.32
CA SER A 235 6.80 8.08 2.07
C SER A 235 7.17 7.34 3.36
N SER A 236 6.24 6.59 3.98
CA SER A 236 6.55 5.73 5.13
C SER A 236 7.38 4.53 4.72
N ALA A 237 7.00 3.83 3.64
CA ALA A 237 7.78 2.71 3.12
C ALA A 237 9.20 3.13 2.71
N ALA A 238 9.35 4.32 2.13
CA ALA A 238 10.66 4.89 1.78
C ALA A 238 11.56 5.15 2.99
N ARG A 239 10.98 5.48 4.14
CA ARG A 239 11.71 5.79 5.37
C ARG A 239 12.01 4.55 6.21
N LEU A 240 11.06 3.62 6.27
CA LEU A 240 11.16 2.42 7.09
C LEU A 240 12.07 1.34 6.49
N ASP A 241 12.39 1.42 5.21
CA ASP A 241 13.31 0.51 4.52
C ASP A 241 14.62 1.25 4.16
N PRO A 242 15.76 0.96 4.86
CA PRO A 242 17.03 1.63 4.62
C PRO A 242 17.53 1.53 3.17
N LYS A 243 17.17 0.46 2.46
CA LYS A 243 17.52 0.26 1.04
C LYS A 243 16.98 1.39 0.16
N LYS A 244 15.81 1.93 0.48
CA LYS A 244 15.16 3.00 -0.27
C LYS A 244 15.78 4.38 -0.01
N GLN A 245 16.56 4.54 1.06
CA GLN A 245 17.27 5.79 1.40
C GLN A 245 16.35 7.02 1.45
N GLY A 246 15.10 6.86 1.90
CA GLY A 246 14.10 7.91 1.94
C GLY A 246 13.59 8.38 0.56
N ARG A 247 13.87 7.64 -0.51
CA ARG A 247 13.41 7.96 -1.87
C ARG A 247 11.99 7.45 -2.07
N CYS A 248 11.08 8.35 -2.37
CA CYS A 248 9.69 8.04 -2.69
C CYS A 248 9.28 8.67 -4.00
N MET A 249 8.85 7.84 -4.94
CA MET A 249 8.41 8.23 -6.26
C MET A 249 6.89 8.34 -6.33
N ALA A 250 6.38 9.29 -7.09
CA ALA A 250 5.00 9.30 -7.55
C ALA A 250 4.96 9.43 -9.07
N GLU A 251 4.24 8.53 -9.72
CA GLU A 251 3.69 8.79 -11.04
C GLU A 251 2.55 9.78 -10.89
N VAL A 252 2.49 10.80 -11.76
CA VAL A 252 1.55 11.91 -11.57
C VAL A 252 1.07 12.47 -12.90
N PHE A 253 -0.13 13.05 -12.90
CA PHE A 253 -0.75 13.78 -13.99
C PHE A 253 -1.40 12.93 -15.08
N GLY A 254 -1.24 11.61 -15.04
CA GLY A 254 -1.82 10.71 -16.04
C GLY A 254 -3.35 10.69 -16.03
N ALA A 255 -3.95 10.67 -17.22
CA ALA A 255 -5.38 10.47 -17.43
C ALA A 255 -6.33 11.45 -16.71
N PHE A 256 -5.85 12.61 -16.27
CA PHE A 256 -6.71 13.69 -15.75
C PHE A 256 -7.57 14.32 -16.86
N GLY A 257 -7.15 14.19 -18.11
CA GLY A 257 -7.82 14.79 -19.26
C GLY A 257 -7.20 16.12 -19.71
N TRP A 258 -7.59 16.59 -20.91
CA TRP A 258 -7.05 17.82 -21.47
C TRP A 258 -7.40 19.11 -20.72
N HIS A 259 -8.28 19.01 -19.70
CA HIS A 259 -8.61 20.16 -18.82
C HIS A 259 -7.54 20.39 -17.75
N GLU A 260 -6.72 19.38 -17.42
CA GLU A 260 -5.63 19.53 -16.46
C GLU A 260 -4.60 20.52 -16.98
N GLY A 261 -4.39 21.58 -16.22
CA GLY A 261 -3.40 22.60 -16.52
C GLY A 261 -2.26 22.64 -15.52
N LEU A 262 -1.20 23.40 -15.84
CA LEU A 262 -0.01 23.54 -15.00
C LEU A 262 -0.33 24.02 -13.55
N ARG A 263 -1.44 24.72 -13.36
CA ARG A 263 -1.87 25.14 -12.02
C ARG A 263 -2.30 23.93 -11.18
N GLU A 264 -3.07 23.03 -11.76
CA GLU A 264 -3.51 21.80 -11.12
C GLU A 264 -2.35 20.84 -10.92
N MET A 265 -1.51 20.64 -11.93
CA MET A 265 -0.27 19.85 -11.82
C MET A 265 0.63 20.37 -10.68
N LYS A 266 0.75 21.71 -10.53
CA LYS A 266 1.51 22.30 -9.42
C LYS A 266 0.86 21.97 -8.07
N TRP A 267 -0.48 22.05 -7.98
CA TRP A 267 -1.18 21.73 -6.75
C TRP A 267 -1.02 20.24 -6.38
N ILE A 268 -1.08 19.33 -7.36
CA ILE A 268 -0.80 17.89 -7.16
C ILE A 268 0.65 17.70 -6.68
N ALA A 269 1.61 18.34 -7.34
CA ALA A 269 3.01 18.28 -6.93
C ALA A 269 3.23 18.79 -5.49
N ASP A 270 2.62 19.92 -5.10
CA ASP A 270 2.68 20.46 -3.75
C ASP A 270 2.06 19.49 -2.73
N HIS A 271 0.93 18.86 -3.10
CA HIS A 271 0.27 17.85 -2.29
C HIS A 271 1.18 16.66 -2.01
N MET A 272 1.93 16.20 -3.01
CA MET A 272 2.88 15.11 -2.90
C MET A 272 4.12 15.51 -2.07
N LEU A 273 4.74 16.64 -2.41
CA LEU A 273 5.95 17.13 -1.76
C LEU A 273 5.77 17.31 -0.25
N VAL A 274 4.65 17.92 0.18
CA VAL A 274 4.38 18.14 1.61
C VAL A 274 4.11 16.85 2.39
N ARG A 275 3.90 15.73 1.71
CA ARG A 275 3.76 14.39 2.30
C ARG A 275 5.02 13.55 2.24
N GLY A 276 6.09 14.11 1.65
CA GLY A 276 7.40 13.48 1.63
C GLY A 276 7.74 12.73 0.35
N ILE A 277 6.95 12.90 -0.71
CA ILE A 277 7.34 12.47 -2.06
C ILE A 277 8.46 13.38 -2.55
N ASN A 278 9.54 12.80 -3.03
CA ASN A 278 10.72 13.54 -3.48
C ASN A 278 11.29 13.07 -4.82
N TRP A 279 10.53 12.26 -5.54
CA TRP A 279 10.79 11.84 -6.91
C TRP A 279 9.50 11.82 -7.70
N PHE A 280 9.55 12.22 -8.98
CA PHE A 280 8.35 12.29 -9.82
C PHE A 280 8.59 11.65 -11.17
N THR A 281 7.60 10.91 -11.63
CA THR A 281 7.47 10.39 -13.00
C THR A 281 6.24 11.03 -13.64
N PRO A 282 6.39 12.18 -14.31
CA PRO A 282 5.25 12.85 -14.93
C PRO A 282 4.70 12.07 -16.14
N HIS A 283 3.42 11.79 -16.15
CA HIS A 283 2.71 11.12 -17.23
C HIS A 283 1.91 12.17 -18.05
N ALA A 284 2.08 12.41 -19.41
CA ALA A 284 3.13 11.71 -20.15
C ALA A 284 3.54 12.48 -21.41
N PHE A 285 4.54 11.94 -22.05
CA PHE A 285 4.85 12.25 -23.45
C PHE A 285 4.33 11.13 -24.33
N SER A 286 3.47 11.43 -25.30
CA SER A 286 3.00 10.45 -26.26
C SER A 286 3.84 10.44 -27.53
N MET A 287 4.11 9.25 -28.06
CA MET A 287 4.72 9.04 -29.38
C MET A 287 3.67 8.91 -30.49
N ALA A 288 2.40 8.72 -30.13
CA ALA A 288 1.30 8.59 -31.06
C ALA A 288 0.97 9.91 -31.75
N PRO A 289 0.41 9.90 -32.99
CA PRO A 289 -0.05 11.12 -33.66
C PRO A 289 -1.12 11.85 -32.85
N PHE A 290 -1.10 13.17 -32.90
CA PHE A 290 -2.16 13.98 -32.29
C PHE A 290 -3.46 13.98 -33.14
N PRO A 291 -4.68 13.90 -32.53
CA PRO A 291 -4.94 13.75 -31.12
C PRO A 291 -4.75 12.29 -30.66
N ASP A 292 -4.01 12.12 -29.57
CA ASP A 292 -3.94 10.88 -28.87
C ASP A 292 -4.90 10.93 -27.66
N TRP A 293 -5.76 9.93 -27.56
CA TRP A 293 -6.79 9.83 -26.52
C TRP A 293 -6.41 8.89 -25.37
N ASP A 294 -5.22 8.29 -25.46
CA ASP A 294 -4.70 7.44 -24.40
C ASP A 294 -4.14 8.30 -23.26
N CYS A 295 -4.85 8.30 -22.14
CA CYS A 295 -4.45 8.93 -20.88
C CYS A 295 -3.94 10.39 -20.96
N PRO A 296 -4.64 11.34 -21.63
CA PRO A 296 -4.22 12.75 -21.66
C PRO A 296 -4.22 13.37 -20.24
N PRO A 297 -3.47 14.49 -20.01
CA PRO A 297 -2.86 15.34 -21.01
C PRO A 297 -1.46 14.87 -21.43
N HIS A 298 -1.12 15.11 -22.71
CA HIS A 298 0.24 14.93 -23.18
C HIS A 298 0.97 16.28 -23.20
N PHE A 299 2.15 16.33 -22.56
CA PHE A 299 2.79 17.62 -22.26
C PHE A 299 3.20 18.40 -23.51
N TYR A 300 3.82 17.74 -24.49
CA TYR A 300 4.21 18.36 -25.76
C TYR A 300 3.09 18.25 -26.82
N ALA A 301 2.44 17.11 -26.92
CA ALA A 301 1.34 16.82 -27.85
C ALA A 301 1.66 17.27 -29.29
N HIS A 302 2.87 17.00 -29.78
CA HIS A 302 3.38 17.44 -31.10
C HIS A 302 3.23 18.96 -31.33
N GLY A 303 3.37 19.77 -30.28
CA GLY A 303 3.22 21.23 -30.32
C GLY A 303 1.78 21.73 -30.13
N ASN A 304 0.81 20.84 -29.90
CA ASN A 304 -0.59 21.22 -29.76
C ASN A 304 -1.01 21.60 -28.31
N ASN A 305 -0.15 21.31 -27.31
CA ASN A 305 -0.43 21.76 -25.95
C ASN A 305 0.01 23.23 -25.74
N PRO A 306 -0.92 24.17 -25.56
CA PRO A 306 -0.58 25.60 -25.43
C PRO A 306 0.22 25.93 -24.15
N GLN A 307 0.25 25.04 -23.17
CA GLN A 307 0.98 25.23 -21.90
C GLN A 307 2.43 24.71 -21.96
N TRP A 308 2.79 23.98 -23.01
CA TRP A 308 4.14 23.42 -23.18
C TRP A 308 5.29 24.42 -22.97
N PRO A 309 5.23 25.67 -23.47
CA PRO A 309 6.31 26.64 -23.25
C PRO A 309 6.61 26.94 -21.78
N HIS A 310 5.66 26.68 -20.89
CA HIS A 310 5.75 26.92 -19.44
C HIS A 310 6.03 25.66 -18.62
N PHE A 311 5.95 24.47 -19.23
CA PHE A 311 6.12 23.19 -18.54
C PHE A 311 7.49 23.09 -17.84
N GLY A 312 8.56 23.55 -18.47
CA GLY A 312 9.91 23.57 -17.89
C GLY A 312 10.01 24.39 -16.59
N GLN A 313 9.15 25.40 -16.38
CA GLN A 313 9.11 26.17 -15.13
C GLN A 313 8.56 25.31 -13.98
N LEU A 314 7.50 24.55 -14.23
CA LEU A 314 6.96 23.60 -13.26
C LEU A 314 7.97 22.51 -12.91
N MET A 315 8.61 21.89 -13.90
CA MET A 315 9.63 20.87 -13.68
C MET A 315 10.81 21.41 -12.86
N SER A 316 11.25 22.63 -13.15
CA SER A 316 12.31 23.30 -12.38
C SER A 316 11.91 23.57 -10.92
N TYR A 317 10.64 23.92 -10.68
CA TYR A 317 10.09 24.06 -9.33
C TYR A 317 10.09 22.73 -8.60
N MET A 318 9.52 21.69 -9.20
CA MET A 318 9.44 20.35 -8.62
C MET A 318 10.83 19.81 -8.28
N ASN A 319 11.79 19.91 -9.20
CA ASN A 319 13.17 19.45 -8.99
C ASN A 319 13.86 20.18 -7.81
N ARG A 320 13.73 21.51 -7.72
CA ARG A 320 14.31 22.28 -6.60
C ARG A 320 13.72 21.86 -5.26
N THR A 321 12.39 21.70 -5.19
CA THR A 321 11.70 21.33 -3.94
C THR A 321 11.99 19.88 -3.56
N ALA A 322 11.99 18.96 -4.51
CA ALA A 322 12.35 17.57 -4.29
C ALA A 322 13.81 17.44 -3.79
N THR A 323 14.73 18.24 -4.34
CA THR A 323 16.13 18.31 -3.87
C THR A 323 16.22 18.80 -2.42
N LEU A 324 15.42 19.79 -2.01
CA LEU A 324 15.38 20.24 -0.62
C LEU A 324 14.87 19.12 0.32
N LEU A 325 13.95 18.29 -0.15
CA LEU A 325 13.35 17.16 0.58
C LEU A 325 14.14 15.84 0.40
N SER A 326 15.39 15.91 -0.03
CA SER A 326 16.29 14.76 -0.21
C SER A 326 17.53 14.87 0.66
N GLY A 327 18.09 13.74 1.07
CA GLY A 327 19.32 13.70 1.90
C GLY A 327 19.12 14.14 3.35
N GLY A 328 17.93 13.98 3.88
CA GLY A 328 17.56 14.23 5.27
C GLY A 328 16.37 13.37 5.69
N TYR A 329 15.63 13.82 6.69
CA TYR A 329 14.45 13.10 7.18
C TYR A 329 13.33 14.04 7.63
N ALA A 330 12.09 13.60 7.43
CA ALA A 330 10.92 14.27 7.96
C ALA A 330 10.79 14.03 9.47
N MET A 331 10.42 15.06 10.22
CA MET A 331 10.23 14.98 11.67
C MET A 331 8.78 14.56 11.96
N ARG A 332 8.55 13.29 12.18
CA ARG A 332 7.24 12.66 12.35
C ARG A 332 7.16 11.99 13.72
N PRO A 333 6.46 12.57 14.70
CA PRO A 333 6.46 12.06 16.07
C PRO A 333 5.48 10.91 16.31
N VAL A 334 4.61 10.60 15.36
CA VAL A 334 3.52 9.62 15.51
C VAL A 334 3.67 8.49 14.51
N ALA A 335 3.50 7.25 14.97
CA ALA A 335 3.29 6.07 14.15
C ALA A 335 1.81 5.70 14.14
N ILE A 336 1.23 5.45 12.96
CA ILE A 336 -0.10 4.85 12.80
C ILE A 336 0.11 3.40 12.35
N LEU A 337 -0.52 2.44 13.02
CA LEU A 337 -0.48 1.05 12.59
C LEU A 337 -1.14 0.90 11.22
N TYR A 338 -0.39 0.38 10.25
CA TYR A 338 -0.94 -0.15 9.00
C TYR A 338 -1.38 -1.58 9.26
N HIS A 339 -2.68 -1.77 9.46
CA HIS A 339 -3.26 -3.01 9.95
C HIS A 339 -3.98 -3.83 8.85
N ALA A 340 -3.33 -4.03 7.71
CA ALA A 340 -3.87 -4.88 6.64
C ALA A 340 -4.36 -6.24 7.17
N ASP A 341 -3.62 -6.82 8.08
CA ASP A 341 -3.87 -8.10 8.73
C ASP A 341 -5.23 -8.13 9.47
N ALA A 342 -5.53 -7.08 10.21
CA ALA A 342 -6.82 -6.93 10.88
C ALA A 342 -7.99 -6.78 9.89
N GLU A 343 -7.74 -6.06 8.78
CA GLU A 343 -8.74 -5.93 7.70
C GLU A 343 -9.03 -7.27 7.01
N TRP A 344 -8.02 -8.12 6.84
CA TRP A 344 -8.22 -9.47 6.29
C TRP A 344 -9.00 -10.34 7.26
N ALA A 345 -8.71 -10.25 8.55
CA ALA A 345 -9.37 -11.04 9.59
C ALA A 345 -10.84 -10.66 9.76
N GLY A 346 -11.18 -9.36 9.73
CA GLY A 346 -12.55 -8.92 9.95
C GLY A 346 -12.78 -7.42 9.87
N ASN A 347 -13.54 -6.89 10.82
CA ASN A 347 -13.84 -5.46 10.85
C ASN A 347 -12.61 -4.66 11.31
N ALA A 348 -12.29 -3.63 10.54
CA ALA A 348 -11.23 -2.70 10.87
C ALA A 348 -11.58 -1.30 10.33
N MET A 349 -11.12 -0.27 11.04
CA MET A 349 -11.25 1.12 10.63
C MET A 349 -10.30 1.38 9.45
N PRO A 350 -10.75 1.99 8.34
CA PRO A 350 -9.86 2.45 7.30
C PRO A 350 -8.79 3.41 7.85
N ILE A 351 -7.53 3.18 7.49
CA ILE A 351 -6.38 3.94 8.04
C ILE A 351 -6.44 5.42 7.69
N GLU A 352 -7.04 5.77 6.56
CA GLU A 352 -7.19 7.14 6.10
C GLU A 352 -8.04 8.00 7.06
N ARG A 353 -8.92 7.41 7.85
CA ARG A 353 -9.71 8.15 8.83
C ARG A 353 -8.85 8.76 9.94
N VAL A 354 -7.94 7.98 10.50
CA VAL A 354 -6.97 8.48 11.48
C VAL A 354 -6.01 9.47 10.83
N ALA A 355 -5.50 9.14 9.64
CA ALA A 355 -4.61 10.00 8.86
C ALA A 355 -5.22 11.38 8.57
N ALA A 356 -6.52 11.43 8.27
CA ALA A 356 -7.26 12.68 8.04
C ALA A 356 -7.29 13.56 9.28
N GLU A 357 -7.65 13.01 10.44
CA GLU A 357 -7.69 13.76 11.70
C GLU A 357 -6.32 14.33 12.07
N LEU A 358 -5.27 13.55 11.98
CA LEU A 358 -3.91 14.01 12.30
C LEU A 358 -3.44 15.08 11.30
N THR A 359 -3.67 14.87 10.00
CA THR A 359 -3.27 15.83 8.96
C THR A 359 -3.97 17.18 9.11
N ARG A 360 -5.28 17.19 9.42
CA ARG A 360 -6.06 18.40 9.66
C ARG A 360 -5.61 19.16 10.90
N ALA A 361 -5.01 18.45 11.86
CA ALA A 361 -4.44 19.02 13.09
C ALA A 361 -2.94 19.34 12.98
N GLN A 362 -2.33 19.26 11.81
CA GLN A 362 -0.89 19.44 11.57
C GLN A 362 -0.01 18.53 12.44
N ILE A 363 -0.43 17.29 12.65
CA ILE A 363 0.33 16.24 13.31
C ILE A 363 0.86 15.32 12.21
N ASP A 364 2.17 15.31 11.98
CA ASP A 364 2.77 14.45 10.96
C ASP A 364 3.05 13.06 11.53
N PHE A 365 2.99 12.05 10.66
CA PHE A 365 3.06 10.65 11.05
C PHE A 365 3.68 9.77 9.95
N ASP A 366 4.07 8.55 10.31
CA ASP A 366 4.29 7.44 9.39
C ASP A 366 3.28 6.33 9.64
N PHE A 367 2.97 5.57 8.60
CA PHE A 367 2.36 4.25 8.74
C PHE A 367 3.44 3.22 9.02
N VAL A 368 3.23 2.39 10.05
CA VAL A 368 4.12 1.28 10.42
C VAL A 368 3.36 -0.03 10.24
N PRO A 369 3.83 -0.97 9.40
CA PRO A 369 3.13 -2.23 9.19
C PRO A 369 3.21 -3.13 10.41
N ALA A 370 2.21 -3.98 10.64
CA ALA A 370 2.20 -4.98 11.71
C ALA A 370 3.41 -5.91 11.64
N GLU A 371 3.86 -6.24 10.43
CA GLU A 371 5.07 -7.03 10.15
C GLU A 371 6.34 -6.48 10.86
N ALA A 372 6.39 -5.17 11.17
CA ALA A 372 7.53 -4.61 11.92
C ALA A 372 7.66 -5.19 13.34
N PHE A 373 6.57 -5.66 13.93
CA PHE A 373 6.55 -6.29 15.25
C PHE A 373 6.65 -7.81 15.18
N GLU A 374 6.42 -8.40 14.01
CA GLU A 374 6.58 -9.83 13.74
C GLU A 374 8.04 -10.18 13.39
N ASP A 375 8.76 -9.25 12.77
CA ASP A 375 10.16 -9.38 12.35
C ASP A 375 10.96 -8.15 12.83
N GLU A 376 11.09 -8.03 14.17
CA GLU A 376 11.75 -6.90 14.82
C GLU A 376 13.21 -6.74 14.40
N ASP A 377 13.90 -7.83 14.10
CA ASP A 377 15.30 -7.81 13.66
C ASP A 377 15.42 -7.15 12.28
N ARG A 378 14.54 -7.47 11.35
CA ARG A 378 14.52 -6.86 10.00
C ARG A 378 14.24 -5.36 10.05
N TYR A 379 13.34 -4.94 10.94
CA TYR A 379 12.93 -3.55 11.08
C TYR A 379 13.72 -2.80 12.15
N GLU A 380 14.73 -3.44 12.77
CA GLU A 380 15.56 -2.87 13.85
C GLU A 380 14.68 -2.19 14.91
N VAL A 381 13.60 -2.88 15.36
CA VAL A 381 12.65 -2.32 16.30
C VAL A 381 13.29 -2.18 17.69
N SER A 382 13.16 -1.00 18.27
CA SER A 382 13.55 -0.73 19.65
C SER A 382 12.46 0.07 20.36
N ILE A 383 12.13 -0.34 21.58
CA ILE A 383 11.12 0.30 22.44
C ILE A 383 11.77 0.62 23.78
N ALA A 384 12.12 1.90 23.99
CA ALA A 384 12.77 2.35 25.22
C ALA A 384 12.62 3.88 25.40
N ASP A 385 12.72 4.36 26.60
CA ASP A 385 12.82 5.79 26.96
C ASP A 385 11.71 6.67 26.35
N GLY A 386 10.49 6.17 26.30
CA GLY A 386 9.34 6.88 25.73
C GLY A 386 9.33 6.94 24.18
N LEU A 387 10.12 6.11 23.52
CA LEU A 387 10.24 6.07 22.07
C LEU A 387 10.03 4.66 21.52
N LEU A 388 9.26 4.58 20.44
CA LEU A 388 9.30 3.50 19.47
C LEU A 388 10.28 3.91 18.37
N THR A 389 11.26 3.07 18.09
CA THR A 389 12.19 3.24 16.97
C THR A 389 11.98 2.08 15.98
N VAL A 390 11.83 2.38 14.72
CA VAL A 390 11.76 1.41 13.61
C VAL A 390 12.82 1.87 12.59
N ASN A 391 13.87 1.09 12.41
CA ASN A 391 15.10 1.55 11.78
C ASN A 391 15.52 2.91 12.40
N ASP A 392 15.80 3.95 11.63
CA ASP A 392 16.16 5.28 12.13
C ASP A 392 14.96 6.18 12.47
N CYS A 393 13.72 5.68 12.31
CA CYS A 393 12.51 6.46 12.52
C CYS A 393 12.05 6.37 13.98
N ARG A 394 11.84 7.52 14.63
CA ARG A 394 11.54 7.61 16.07
C ARG A 394 10.16 8.21 16.29
N TYR A 395 9.34 7.53 17.10
CA TYR A 395 7.97 7.93 17.40
C TYR A 395 7.74 8.02 18.90
N GLN A 396 7.07 9.08 19.33
CA GLN A 396 6.66 9.32 20.73
C GLN A 396 5.24 8.80 21.01
N ALA A 397 4.47 8.60 19.95
CA ALA A 397 3.14 8.02 20.04
C ALA A 397 2.90 6.94 18.98
N PHE A 398 2.11 5.95 19.36
CA PHE A 398 1.62 4.88 18.50
C PHE A 398 0.08 4.91 18.50
N VAL A 399 -0.52 4.96 17.33
CA VAL A 399 -1.97 5.03 17.15
C VAL A 399 -2.43 3.80 16.37
N MET A 400 -3.25 2.98 17.01
CA MET A 400 -3.89 1.83 16.37
C MET A 400 -5.31 2.23 15.92
N PRO A 401 -5.62 2.25 14.62
CA PRO A 401 -6.99 2.40 14.15
C PRO A 401 -7.87 1.25 14.68
N GLY A 402 -9.13 1.52 14.97
CA GLY A 402 -10.03 0.53 15.58
C GLY A 402 -10.15 -0.75 14.77
N ALA A 403 -10.11 -1.89 15.43
CA ALA A 403 -10.25 -3.19 14.80
C ALA A 403 -10.76 -4.22 15.80
N SER A 404 -11.48 -5.22 15.30
CA SER A 404 -11.96 -6.34 16.14
C SER A 404 -10.86 -7.38 16.40
N PHE A 405 -9.81 -7.41 15.56
CA PHE A 405 -8.72 -8.38 15.61
C PHE A 405 -7.35 -7.70 15.66
N ILE A 406 -6.38 -8.39 16.26
CA ILE A 406 -4.97 -7.96 16.33
C ILE A 406 -4.04 -9.17 16.27
N GLY A 407 -2.80 -9.01 15.83
CA GLY A 407 -1.75 -10.02 15.95
C GLY A 407 -1.12 -10.04 17.34
N ALA A 408 -0.68 -11.22 17.79
CA ALA A 408 -0.07 -11.39 19.09
C ALA A 408 1.22 -10.55 19.24
N ALA A 409 2.06 -10.49 18.21
CA ALA A 409 3.28 -9.68 18.22
C ALA A 409 2.98 -8.18 18.36
N THR A 410 1.98 -7.68 17.61
CA THR A 410 1.56 -6.27 17.72
C THR A 410 1.01 -5.94 19.11
N ALA A 411 0.18 -6.83 19.68
CA ALA A 411 -0.35 -6.64 21.03
C ALA A 411 0.75 -6.60 22.10
N GLU A 412 1.74 -7.49 22.00
CA GLU A 412 2.91 -7.51 22.87
C GLU A 412 3.74 -6.22 22.72
N ALA A 413 3.99 -5.79 21.50
CA ALA A 413 4.72 -4.54 21.25
C ALA A 413 3.98 -3.33 21.85
N MET A 414 2.65 -3.26 21.71
CA MET A 414 1.85 -2.18 22.31
C MET A 414 1.95 -2.15 23.84
N ARG A 415 1.98 -3.31 24.51
CA ARG A 415 2.21 -3.38 25.96
C ARG A 415 3.62 -2.86 26.32
N ARG A 416 4.65 -3.32 25.62
CA ARG A 416 6.03 -2.83 25.82
C ARG A 416 6.16 -1.32 25.57
N MET A 417 5.46 -0.78 24.57
CA MET A 417 5.39 0.65 24.31
C MET A 417 4.79 1.41 25.50
N ALA A 418 3.67 0.96 26.02
CA ALA A 418 3.03 1.58 27.19
C ALA A 418 3.94 1.54 28.42
N ASP A 419 4.57 0.40 28.69
CA ASP A 419 5.49 0.20 29.82
C ASP A 419 6.74 1.10 29.69
N ALA A 420 7.22 1.33 28.47
CA ALA A 420 8.35 2.21 28.16
C ALA A 420 7.99 3.71 28.13
N GLY A 421 6.71 4.07 28.28
CA GLY A 421 6.24 5.45 28.30
C GLY A 421 5.94 6.04 26.91
N VAL A 422 5.85 5.24 25.87
CA VAL A 422 5.31 5.66 24.56
C VAL A 422 3.80 5.88 24.71
N MET A 423 3.27 6.96 24.15
CA MET A 423 1.83 7.20 24.17
C MET A 423 1.12 6.25 23.21
N VAL A 424 0.34 5.32 23.73
CA VAL A 424 -0.42 4.33 22.92
C VAL A 424 -1.90 4.70 22.92
N LEU A 425 -2.50 4.82 21.72
CA LEU A 425 -3.92 5.09 21.52
C LEU A 425 -4.55 4.00 20.67
N ALA A 426 -5.67 3.44 21.13
CA ALA A 426 -6.60 2.64 20.31
C ALA A 426 -7.80 3.50 19.95
N VAL A 427 -8.14 3.57 18.66
CA VAL A 427 -9.16 4.50 18.15
C VAL A 427 -10.51 3.79 18.05
N ASP A 428 -11.54 4.34 18.68
CA ASP A 428 -12.94 3.88 18.71
C ASP A 428 -13.14 2.44 19.25
N GLU A 429 -12.26 1.49 18.99
CA GLU A 429 -12.37 0.09 19.37
C GLU A 429 -11.02 -0.47 19.85
N VAL A 430 -11.03 -1.26 20.89
CA VAL A 430 -9.88 -2.06 21.35
C VAL A 430 -10.13 -3.50 20.92
N PRO A 431 -9.20 -4.17 20.22
CA PRO A 431 -9.41 -5.52 19.73
C PRO A 431 -9.56 -6.51 20.88
N GLY A 432 -10.47 -7.45 20.71
CA GLY A 432 -10.76 -8.50 21.71
C GLY A 432 -10.28 -9.89 21.32
N THR A 433 -9.78 -10.08 20.08
CA THR A 433 -9.46 -11.40 19.53
C THR A 433 -8.17 -11.34 18.72
N PHE A 434 -7.34 -12.37 18.85
CA PHE A 434 -6.19 -12.56 17.96
C PHE A 434 -6.62 -13.18 16.64
N TYR A 435 -5.95 -12.77 15.53
CA TYR A 435 -6.16 -13.42 14.23
C TYR A 435 -5.18 -14.58 13.97
N ASP A 436 -4.05 -14.62 14.67
CA ASP A 436 -2.93 -15.53 14.45
C ASP A 436 -2.80 -16.63 15.52
N THR A 437 -3.37 -16.44 16.68
CA THR A 437 -3.29 -17.39 17.81
C THR A 437 -4.60 -17.47 18.58
N ASP A 438 -4.70 -18.48 19.45
CA ASP A 438 -5.79 -18.60 20.40
C ASP A 438 -5.49 -17.81 21.68
N GLY A 439 -6.53 -17.33 22.35
CA GLY A 439 -6.40 -16.64 23.64
C GLY A 439 -7.15 -15.31 23.67
N ALA A 440 -7.18 -14.71 24.85
CA ALA A 440 -7.77 -13.40 25.08
C ALA A 440 -6.71 -12.30 24.86
N VAL A 441 -7.11 -11.22 24.20
CA VAL A 441 -6.26 -10.04 24.04
C VAL A 441 -6.24 -9.24 25.33
N GLU A 442 -5.04 -9.03 25.88
CA GLU A 442 -4.83 -8.20 27.08
C GLU A 442 -3.89 -7.04 26.74
N LEU A 443 -4.40 -5.82 26.75
CA LEU A 443 -3.66 -4.60 26.42
C LEU A 443 -3.51 -3.66 27.63
N GLY A 444 -3.29 -4.22 28.83
CA GLY A 444 -2.90 -3.45 30.00
C GLY A 444 -3.89 -2.36 30.46
N GLY A 445 -5.19 -2.56 30.19
CA GLY A 445 -6.21 -1.56 30.55
C GLY A 445 -6.35 -0.42 29.55
N LEU A 446 -5.79 -0.55 28.35
CA LEU A 446 -5.98 0.40 27.25
C LEU A 446 -7.47 0.63 26.99
N VAL A 447 -7.89 1.88 26.95
CA VAL A 447 -9.27 2.30 26.69
C VAL A 447 -9.34 2.96 25.31
N ALA A 448 -10.41 2.68 24.58
CA ALA A 448 -10.61 3.29 23.27
C ALA A 448 -10.74 4.82 23.37
N THR A 449 -10.01 5.51 22.51
CA THR A 449 -10.10 6.96 22.33
C THR A 449 -11.00 7.25 21.13
N PRO A 450 -12.07 8.02 21.27
CA PRO A 450 -12.89 8.41 20.12
C PRO A 450 -12.06 9.08 19.03
N LEU A 451 -12.30 8.74 17.77
CA LEU A 451 -11.57 9.29 16.62
C LEU A 451 -11.46 10.82 16.68
N ALA A 452 -12.55 11.51 17.00
CA ALA A 452 -12.60 12.96 17.11
C ALA A 452 -11.69 13.55 18.22
N ASP A 453 -11.23 12.73 19.15
CA ASP A 453 -10.40 13.15 20.29
C ASP A 453 -8.92 12.85 20.10
N VAL A 454 -8.56 11.99 19.13
CA VAL A 454 -7.19 11.53 18.91
C VAL A 454 -6.23 12.69 18.66
N ALA A 455 -6.57 13.57 17.72
CA ALA A 455 -5.72 14.73 17.40
C ALA A 455 -5.54 15.67 18.61
N ARG A 456 -6.60 15.88 19.41
CA ARG A 456 -6.53 16.68 20.64
C ARG A 456 -5.62 16.05 21.69
N ALA A 457 -5.70 14.74 21.87
CA ALA A 457 -4.85 14.01 22.82
C ALA A 457 -3.37 14.13 22.45
N LEU A 458 -3.03 13.91 21.18
CA LEU A 458 -1.66 14.06 20.65
C LEU A 458 -1.16 15.51 20.72
N ALA A 459 -2.00 16.49 20.39
CA ALA A 459 -1.67 17.91 20.52
C ALA A 459 -1.39 18.32 21.97
N SER A 460 -2.19 17.81 22.93
CA SER A 460 -1.98 18.06 24.36
C SER A 460 -0.66 17.44 24.88
N ALA A 461 -0.15 16.40 24.22
CA ALA A 461 1.16 15.81 24.48
C ALA A 461 2.31 16.56 23.75
N GLY A 462 2.01 17.65 23.03
CA GLY A 462 3.01 18.46 22.33
C GLY A 462 3.50 17.86 21.01
N LEU A 463 2.75 16.96 20.40
CA LEU A 463 3.15 16.21 19.20
C LEU A 463 2.70 16.88 17.87
N GLN A 464 2.19 18.11 17.91
CA GLN A 464 1.94 18.84 16.68
C GLN A 464 3.25 19.25 15.98
N THR A 465 3.30 19.01 14.69
CA THR A 465 4.46 19.38 13.85
C THR A 465 4.55 20.90 13.67
N VAL A 466 3.41 21.53 13.49
CA VAL A 466 3.23 23.00 13.39
C VAL A 466 2.02 23.39 14.21
N VAL A 467 2.15 24.43 15.04
CA VAL A 467 1.06 24.95 15.88
C VAL A 467 0.63 26.31 15.32
N PRO A 468 -0.47 26.40 14.56
CA PRO A 468 -1.02 27.67 14.11
C PRO A 468 -1.74 28.39 15.24
N ASP A 469 -1.73 29.74 15.24
CA ASP A 469 -2.41 30.56 16.24
C ASP A 469 -3.93 30.36 16.26
N THR A 470 -4.49 29.98 15.13
CA THR A 470 -5.90 29.61 14.98
C THR A 470 -6.01 28.32 14.19
N PRO A 471 -7.03 27.48 14.44
CA PRO A 471 -7.22 26.23 13.71
C PRO A 471 -7.20 26.42 12.19
N GLN A 472 -6.34 25.66 11.51
CA GLN A 472 -6.14 25.72 10.05
C GLN A 472 -6.26 24.32 9.43
N PRO A 473 -7.47 23.76 9.31
CA PRO A 473 -7.66 22.37 8.87
C PRO A 473 -7.21 22.12 7.42
N TRP A 474 -7.01 23.19 6.64
CA TRP A 474 -6.53 23.13 5.26
C TRP A 474 -5.00 23.30 5.13
N LEU A 475 -4.33 23.73 6.20
CA LEU A 475 -2.88 23.84 6.18
C LEU A 475 -2.24 22.44 6.15
N ARG A 476 -1.29 22.29 5.27
CA ARG A 476 -0.43 21.11 5.21
C ARG A 476 1.00 21.56 5.45
N ALA A 477 1.70 20.87 6.33
CA ALA A 477 3.04 21.25 6.74
C ALA A 477 3.92 20.00 6.90
N LEU A 478 5.14 20.10 6.43
CA LEU A 478 6.19 19.11 6.61
C LEU A 478 7.38 19.80 7.26
N ARG A 479 7.84 19.28 8.41
CA ARG A 479 9.12 19.65 8.99
C ARG A 479 10.18 18.67 8.51
N TYR A 480 11.18 19.19 7.82
CA TYR A 480 12.24 18.38 7.25
C TYR A 480 13.60 18.81 7.80
N LYS A 481 14.42 17.87 8.22
CA LYS A 481 15.75 18.13 8.75
C LYS A 481 16.79 17.54 7.83
N ARG A 482 17.69 18.39 7.36
CA ARG A 482 18.96 18.00 6.74
C ARG A 482 20.09 18.14 7.78
N VAL A 483 21.25 17.60 7.51
CA VAL A 483 22.38 17.68 8.45
C VAL A 483 22.71 19.15 8.76
N GLY A 484 22.49 19.55 10.02
CA GLY A 484 22.73 20.93 10.49
C GLY A 484 21.62 21.95 10.20
N GLU A 485 20.52 21.58 9.49
CA GLU A 485 19.46 22.50 9.06
C GLU A 485 18.07 21.90 9.33
N THR A 486 17.08 22.77 9.56
CA THR A 486 15.67 22.35 9.69
C THR A 486 14.80 23.27 8.83
N TYR A 487 13.96 22.71 7.98
CA TYR A 487 13.04 23.40 7.08
C TYR A 487 11.58 23.12 7.45
#